data_e52b0fe878dcb16646f48f831af3a5fb
#
_entry.id   e52b0fe878dcb16646f48f831af3a5fb
#
_cell.length_a   1.000
_cell.length_b   1.000
_cell.length_c   1.000
_cell.angle_alpha   90.00
_cell.angle_beta   90.00
_cell.angle_gamma   90.00
#
_symmetry.space_group_name_H-M   'P 1'
#
loop_
_entity.id
_entity.type
_entity.pdbx_description
1 polymer ?
#
loop_
_entity_poly.entity_id
_entity_poly.type
_entity_poly.pdbx_seq_one_letter_code
_entity_poly.pdbx_strand_id
1 'polypeptide(L)'
;LPFSMTSRFATCVLALLLFRHSSDSYEPSTLPDPRDPKFIEECVQTHNRFRSRVDPPASNMLYMSWDPDLAKTAKAWAKKCLFKHNIYLKERGKTHPRFNSAGENLWTGSISAFTVKGAITSWYNEVQFYTYDTNRCSKVCGHYTQVVWATSYKVGCAVHFCPKVTYTSISNAAHFVCNYGPPGNYPVHPYKTGEACSEC
;
A
#
# COMPACT_ATOMS: atom_id res chain seq x y z
N LEU A 1 -84.43 29.25 -8.72
CA LEU A 1 -82.99 29.54 -8.94
C LEU A 1 -82.12 28.50 -8.18
N PRO A 2 -81.42 27.58 -8.82
CA PRO A 2 -80.46 26.70 -8.11
C PRO A 2 -79.01 27.20 -8.22
N PHE A 3 -78.35 27.29 -7.10
CA PHE A 3 -76.90 27.54 -7.00
C PHE A 3 -76.13 26.28 -7.38
N SER A 4 -75.27 26.40 -8.37
CA SER A 4 -74.30 25.38 -8.75
C SER A 4 -73.05 25.55 -7.89
N MET A 5 -72.75 24.55 -7.05
CA MET A 5 -71.49 24.45 -6.35
C MET A 5 -70.52 23.63 -7.22
N THR A 6 -69.56 24.31 -7.82
CA THR A 6 -68.42 23.66 -8.47
C THR A 6 -67.37 23.28 -7.46
N SER A 7 -67.27 22.00 -7.14
CA SER A 7 -66.20 21.43 -6.33
C SER A 7 -64.86 21.49 -7.09
N ARG A 8 -63.91 22.27 -6.60
CA ARG A 8 -62.54 22.26 -7.08
C ARG A 8 -61.78 21.16 -6.37
N PHE A 9 -61.56 20.03 -7.05
CA PHE A 9 -60.61 19.04 -6.60
C PHE A 9 -59.20 19.57 -6.79
N ALA A 10 -58.54 19.92 -5.68
CA ALA A 10 -57.11 20.23 -5.62
C ALA A 10 -56.35 18.91 -5.72
N THR A 11 -55.81 18.60 -6.90
CA THR A 11 -54.89 17.47 -7.08
C THR A 11 -53.54 17.83 -6.50
N CYS A 12 -53.28 17.38 -5.27
CA CYS A 12 -51.92 17.39 -4.72
C CYS A 12 -51.06 16.39 -5.49
N VAL A 13 -50.26 16.89 -6.42
CA VAL A 13 -49.20 16.11 -7.04
C VAL A 13 -48.08 16.05 -6.05
N LEU A 14 -47.98 14.94 -5.34
CA LEU A 14 -46.85 14.63 -4.46
C LEU A 14 -45.66 14.30 -5.36
N ALA A 15 -44.80 15.28 -5.62
CA ALA A 15 -43.53 15.06 -6.30
C ALA A 15 -42.60 14.32 -5.31
N LEU A 16 -42.62 12.99 -5.40
CA LEU A 16 -41.60 12.14 -4.78
C LEU A 16 -40.27 12.42 -5.48
N LEU A 17 -39.50 13.35 -4.93
CA LEU A 17 -38.08 13.51 -5.23
C LEU A 17 -37.37 12.23 -4.78
N LEU A 18 -37.22 11.29 -5.69
CA LEU A 18 -36.32 10.17 -5.56
C LEU A 18 -34.90 10.73 -5.54
N PHE A 19 -34.40 11.08 -4.36
CA PHE A 19 -32.96 11.21 -4.13
C PHE A 19 -32.36 9.84 -4.39
N ARG A 20 -31.90 9.63 -5.63
CA ARG A 20 -30.96 8.57 -5.90
C ARG A 20 -29.71 8.93 -5.09
N HIS A 21 -29.54 8.31 -3.94
CA HIS A 21 -28.23 8.19 -3.34
C HIS A 21 -27.41 7.42 -4.37
N SER A 22 -26.62 8.13 -5.16
CA SER A 22 -25.49 7.52 -5.84
C SER A 22 -24.58 7.02 -4.71
N SER A 23 -24.77 5.78 -4.30
CA SER A 23 -23.68 5.08 -3.66
C SER A 23 -22.63 5.01 -4.75
N ASP A 24 -21.61 5.87 -4.68
CA ASP A 24 -20.38 5.71 -5.42
C ASP A 24 -19.81 4.35 -5.03
N SER A 25 -20.32 3.30 -5.69
CA SER A 25 -19.73 1.97 -5.62
C SER A 25 -18.39 2.11 -6.32
N TYR A 26 -17.35 2.23 -5.54
CA TYR A 26 -15.99 2.31 -6.01
C TYR A 26 -15.70 1.05 -6.83
N GLU A 27 -15.57 1.24 -8.15
CA GLU A 27 -15.37 0.13 -9.07
C GLU A 27 -13.99 -0.50 -8.85
N PRO A 28 -13.89 -1.84 -8.76
CA PRO A 28 -12.60 -2.55 -8.66
C PRO A 28 -11.62 -2.21 -9.79
N SER A 29 -12.15 -1.76 -10.94
CA SER A 29 -11.38 -1.30 -12.10
C SER A 29 -10.61 0.01 -11.90
N THR A 30 -10.85 0.76 -10.81
CA THR A 30 -10.17 2.02 -10.52
C THR A 30 -8.79 1.82 -9.87
N LEU A 31 -8.48 0.62 -9.39
CA LEU A 31 -7.17 0.32 -8.84
C LEU A 31 -6.13 0.11 -9.95
N PRO A 32 -4.91 0.66 -9.79
CA PRO A 32 -3.88 0.57 -10.83
C PRO A 32 -3.39 -0.87 -11.06
N ASP A 33 -3.07 -1.18 -12.31
CA ASP A 33 -2.37 -2.43 -12.64
C ASP A 33 -0.87 -2.27 -12.33
N PRO A 34 -0.20 -3.31 -11.81
CA PRO A 34 1.25 -3.26 -11.56
C PRO A 34 2.12 -3.11 -12.82
N ARG A 35 1.54 -3.14 -14.02
CA ARG A 35 2.21 -2.84 -15.29
C ARG A 35 2.01 -1.39 -15.73
N ASP A 36 1.17 -0.63 -15.06
CA ASP A 36 0.98 0.79 -15.34
C ASP A 36 2.28 1.57 -15.03
N PRO A 37 2.88 2.26 -16.00
CA PRO A 37 4.10 3.04 -15.79
C PRO A 37 4.00 4.07 -14.67
N LYS A 38 2.84 4.73 -14.52
CA LYS A 38 2.61 5.73 -13.46
C LYS A 38 2.61 5.08 -12.07
N PHE A 39 1.96 3.91 -11.94
CA PHE A 39 1.98 3.14 -10.70
C PHE A 39 3.40 2.70 -10.33
N ILE A 40 4.14 2.16 -11.31
CA ILE A 40 5.53 1.74 -11.15
C ILE A 40 6.40 2.92 -10.69
N GLU A 41 6.30 4.04 -11.39
CA GLU A 41 7.05 5.25 -11.08
C GLU A 41 6.73 5.76 -9.68
N GLU A 42 5.45 5.85 -9.31
CA GLU A 42 5.04 6.32 -7.99
C GLU A 42 5.55 5.42 -6.86
N CYS A 43 5.52 4.09 -7.05
CA CYS A 43 6.09 3.14 -6.09
C CYS A 43 7.60 3.38 -5.91
N VAL A 44 8.36 3.43 -6.99
CA VAL A 44 9.82 3.59 -6.96
C VAL A 44 10.23 4.95 -6.40
N GLN A 45 9.64 6.02 -6.91
CA GLN A 45 9.98 7.38 -6.50
C GLN A 45 9.64 7.64 -5.03
N THR A 46 8.50 7.12 -4.56
CA THR A 46 8.12 7.28 -3.14
C THR A 46 9.10 6.56 -2.21
N HIS A 47 9.52 5.34 -2.54
CA HIS A 47 10.55 4.64 -1.77
C HIS A 47 11.87 5.41 -1.76
N ASN A 48 12.39 5.81 -2.92
CA ASN A 48 13.67 6.51 -3.02
C ASN A 48 13.66 7.88 -2.33
N ARG A 49 12.52 8.59 -2.38
CA ARG A 49 12.34 9.84 -1.65
C ARG A 49 12.50 9.66 -0.14
N PHE A 50 11.98 8.59 0.44
CA PHE A 50 12.14 8.32 1.87
C PHE A 50 13.53 7.82 2.20
N ARG A 51 14.10 6.98 1.36
CA ARG A 51 15.46 6.45 1.51
C ARG A 51 16.53 7.56 1.48
N SER A 52 16.33 8.60 0.67
CA SER A 52 17.24 9.75 0.59
C SER A 52 17.13 10.73 1.77
N ARG A 53 16.20 10.51 2.69
CA ARG A 53 15.89 11.46 3.80
C ARG A 53 15.99 10.81 5.17
N VAL A 54 16.64 9.66 5.26
CA VAL A 54 16.85 9.02 6.56
C VAL A 54 17.73 9.89 7.46
N ASP A 55 17.43 9.87 8.75
CA ASP A 55 18.19 10.56 9.79
C ASP A 55 18.52 9.55 10.91
N PRO A 56 19.81 9.32 11.21
CA PRO A 56 21.01 9.92 10.62
C PRO A 56 21.20 9.55 9.12
N PRO A 57 22.01 10.34 8.36
CA PRO A 57 22.24 10.07 6.93
C PRO A 57 22.89 8.71 6.69
N ALA A 58 22.53 8.05 5.58
CA ALA A 58 23.04 6.74 5.22
C ALA A 58 24.22 6.81 4.24
N SER A 59 25.33 6.13 4.56
CA SER A 59 26.49 6.02 3.67
C SER A 59 26.31 5.00 2.55
N ASN A 60 25.47 3.98 2.74
CA ASN A 60 25.38 2.81 1.87
C ASN A 60 23.98 2.55 1.27
N MET A 61 23.12 3.59 1.20
CA MET A 61 21.73 3.45 0.75
C MET A 61 21.64 3.26 -0.77
N LEU A 62 21.43 2.03 -1.23
CA LEU A 62 21.26 1.74 -2.64
C LEU A 62 19.96 2.34 -3.20
N TYR A 63 20.00 2.84 -4.42
CA TYR A 63 18.82 3.27 -5.16
C TYR A 63 17.92 2.07 -5.46
N MET A 64 16.63 2.21 -5.14
CA MET A 64 15.64 1.16 -5.37
C MET A 64 15.06 1.27 -6.77
N SER A 65 14.97 0.17 -7.49
CA SER A 65 14.39 0.08 -8.82
C SER A 65 13.31 -1.00 -8.89
N TRP A 66 12.44 -0.89 -9.89
CA TRP A 66 11.34 -1.83 -10.07
C TRP A 66 11.82 -3.22 -10.48
N ASP A 67 11.10 -4.23 -9.98
CA ASP A 67 11.28 -5.63 -10.37
C ASP A 67 9.91 -6.26 -10.67
N PRO A 68 9.66 -6.70 -11.92
CA PRO A 68 8.38 -7.25 -12.32
C PRO A 68 8.09 -8.63 -11.70
N ASP A 69 9.10 -9.42 -11.35
CA ASP A 69 8.89 -10.73 -10.70
C ASP A 69 8.46 -10.54 -9.26
N LEU A 70 9.03 -9.56 -8.52
CA LEU A 70 8.54 -9.17 -7.20
C LEU A 70 7.10 -8.61 -7.28
N ALA A 71 6.78 -7.81 -8.29
CA ALA A 71 5.41 -7.31 -8.50
C ALA A 71 4.41 -8.42 -8.80
N LYS A 72 4.80 -9.43 -9.58
CA LYS A 72 4.00 -10.63 -9.84
C LYS A 72 3.69 -11.39 -8.55
N THR A 73 4.70 -11.57 -7.70
CA THR A 73 4.55 -12.19 -6.38
C THR A 73 3.62 -11.38 -5.48
N ALA A 74 3.82 -10.06 -5.41
CA ALA A 74 2.96 -9.15 -4.67
C ALA A 74 1.50 -9.23 -5.14
N LYS A 75 1.26 -9.24 -6.47
CA LYS A 75 -0.08 -9.39 -7.06
C LYS A 75 -0.74 -10.73 -6.69
N ALA A 76 0.03 -11.82 -6.76
CA ALA A 76 -0.48 -13.14 -6.42
C ALA A 76 -0.89 -13.22 -4.93
N TRP A 77 -0.13 -12.57 -4.04
CA TRP A 77 -0.45 -12.54 -2.62
C TRP A 77 -1.60 -11.59 -2.30
N ALA A 78 -1.62 -10.39 -2.86
CA ALA A 78 -2.70 -9.43 -2.67
C ALA A 78 -4.08 -10.01 -3.01
N LYS A 79 -4.16 -10.83 -4.06
CA LYS A 79 -5.39 -11.54 -4.47
C LYS A 79 -5.92 -12.53 -3.43
N LYS A 80 -5.12 -12.93 -2.45
CA LYS A 80 -5.58 -13.81 -1.35
C LYS A 80 -6.46 -13.06 -0.35
N CYS A 81 -6.43 -11.73 -0.34
CA CYS A 81 -7.16 -10.88 0.59
C CYS A 81 -6.91 -11.27 2.08
N LEU A 82 -5.66 -11.59 2.39
CA LEU A 82 -5.19 -11.97 3.72
C LEU A 82 -4.26 -10.89 4.28
N PHE A 83 -4.62 -10.27 5.40
CA PHE A 83 -3.70 -9.36 6.12
C PHE A 83 -2.71 -10.17 6.96
N LYS A 84 -1.90 -10.95 6.25
CA LYS A 84 -0.86 -11.81 6.79
C LYS A 84 0.25 -11.93 5.77
N HIS A 85 1.49 -12.00 6.24
CA HIS A 85 2.64 -12.17 5.35
C HIS A 85 2.57 -13.44 4.52
N ASN A 86 3.09 -13.34 3.32
CA ASN A 86 3.22 -14.47 2.40
C ASN A 86 4.10 -15.56 3.02
N ILE A 87 3.54 -16.74 3.19
CA ILE A 87 4.22 -17.88 3.83
C ILE A 87 5.41 -18.41 3.02
N TYR A 88 5.48 -18.08 1.71
CA TYR A 88 6.53 -18.55 0.81
C TYR A 88 7.72 -17.59 0.68
N LEU A 89 7.76 -16.48 1.44
CA LEU A 89 8.83 -15.47 1.34
C LEU A 89 10.24 -16.01 1.53
N LYS A 90 10.39 -17.08 2.32
CA LYS A 90 11.67 -17.71 2.66
C LYS A 90 11.95 -18.96 1.82
N GLU A 91 11.04 -19.33 0.91
CA GLU A 91 11.21 -20.51 0.07
C GLU A 91 11.88 -20.14 -1.25
N ARG A 92 13.07 -20.71 -1.47
CA ARG A 92 13.86 -20.46 -2.69
C ARG A 92 13.05 -20.79 -3.94
N GLY A 93 13.04 -19.86 -4.91
CA GLY A 93 12.36 -20.01 -6.20
C GLY A 93 10.84 -19.88 -6.17
N LYS A 94 10.21 -19.66 -4.99
CA LYS A 94 8.76 -19.48 -4.88
C LYS A 94 8.32 -18.03 -5.07
N THR A 95 9.12 -17.08 -4.63
CA THR A 95 8.77 -15.66 -4.66
C THR A 95 9.54 -14.89 -5.72
N HIS A 96 10.73 -15.36 -6.08
CA HIS A 96 11.55 -14.71 -7.10
C HIS A 96 12.56 -15.70 -7.70
N PRO A 97 12.86 -15.62 -9.02
CA PRO A 97 13.77 -16.59 -9.66
C PRO A 97 15.23 -16.44 -9.19
N ARG A 98 15.66 -15.23 -8.79
CA ARG A 98 17.07 -14.95 -8.42
C ARG A 98 17.28 -14.72 -6.93
N PHE A 99 16.29 -14.13 -6.21
CA PHE A 99 16.39 -13.95 -4.77
C PHE A 99 15.92 -15.21 -4.03
N ASN A 100 16.73 -15.72 -3.12
CA ASN A 100 16.40 -16.91 -2.33
C ASN A 100 15.25 -16.65 -1.35
N SER A 101 15.02 -15.39 -0.98
CA SER A 101 13.94 -14.91 -0.14
C SER A 101 13.59 -13.48 -0.52
N ALA A 102 12.42 -13.01 -0.12
CA ALA A 102 11.95 -11.66 -0.35
C ALA A 102 11.47 -11.01 0.96
N GLY A 103 11.61 -9.69 1.05
CA GLY A 103 10.93 -8.88 2.05
C GLY A 103 9.51 -8.57 1.63
N GLU A 104 8.69 -8.09 2.58
CA GLU A 104 7.30 -7.75 2.28
C GLU A 104 6.77 -6.69 3.24
N ASN A 105 6.04 -5.71 2.69
CA ASN A 105 5.19 -4.80 3.44
C ASN A 105 3.75 -4.94 2.98
N LEU A 106 2.83 -4.90 3.92
CA LEU A 106 1.38 -4.99 3.69
C LEU A 106 0.68 -3.70 4.15
N TRP A 107 -0.25 -3.24 3.35
CA TRP A 107 -1.18 -2.18 3.73
C TRP A 107 -2.60 -2.58 3.32
N THR A 108 -3.59 -2.24 4.14
CA THR A 108 -4.99 -2.38 3.78
C THR A 108 -5.81 -1.24 4.35
N GLY A 109 -6.78 -0.80 3.60
CA GLY A 109 -7.68 0.29 3.98
C GLY A 109 -8.84 0.38 3.00
N SER A 110 -9.75 1.35 3.21
CA SER A 110 -10.85 1.55 2.27
C SER A 110 -10.29 1.90 0.89
N ILE A 111 -10.96 1.44 -0.15
CA ILE A 111 -10.54 1.69 -1.53
C ILE A 111 -10.48 3.19 -1.86
N SER A 112 -11.39 3.99 -1.28
CA SER A 112 -11.44 5.45 -1.45
C SER A 112 -10.26 6.19 -0.79
N ALA A 113 -9.62 5.59 0.22
CA ALA A 113 -8.47 6.17 0.91
C ALA A 113 -7.13 5.71 0.33
N PHE A 114 -7.15 4.77 -0.61
CA PHE A 114 -5.91 4.22 -1.17
C PHE A 114 -5.22 5.20 -2.10
N THR A 115 -3.95 5.47 -1.82
CA THR A 115 -2.97 5.98 -2.78
C THR A 115 -1.66 5.27 -2.53
N VAL A 116 -0.87 5.05 -3.58
CA VAL A 116 0.47 4.45 -3.46
C VAL A 116 1.32 5.24 -2.48
N LYS A 117 1.37 6.57 -2.68
CA LYS A 117 2.11 7.47 -1.80
C LYS A 117 1.61 7.41 -0.34
N GLY A 118 0.30 7.37 -0.12
CA GLY A 118 -0.30 7.28 1.22
C GLY A 118 0.10 5.99 1.94
N ALA A 119 -0.01 4.85 1.26
CA ALA A 119 0.34 3.56 1.82
C ALA A 119 1.83 3.47 2.18
N ILE A 120 2.74 3.87 1.28
CA ILE A 120 4.18 3.86 1.55
C ILE A 120 4.55 4.89 2.62
N THR A 121 3.88 6.05 2.65
CA THR A 121 4.06 7.05 3.71
C THR A 121 3.67 6.50 5.07
N SER A 122 2.58 5.72 5.17
CA SER A 122 2.17 5.11 6.44
C SER A 122 3.23 4.15 6.97
N TRP A 123 3.89 3.37 6.10
CA TRP A 123 5.02 2.53 6.47
C TRP A 123 6.23 3.33 6.92
N TYR A 124 6.57 4.41 6.20
CA TYR A 124 7.68 5.28 6.58
C TYR A 124 7.44 5.99 7.92
N ASN A 125 6.22 6.39 8.22
CA ASN A 125 5.86 7.09 9.46
C ASN A 125 6.07 6.25 10.72
N GLU A 126 6.28 4.94 10.60
CA GLU A 126 6.72 4.11 11.72
C GLU A 126 8.12 4.49 12.23
N VAL A 127 8.86 5.36 11.51
CA VAL A 127 10.15 5.95 11.96
C VAL A 127 10.02 6.57 13.34
N GLN A 128 8.88 7.14 13.70
CA GLN A 128 8.61 7.70 15.05
C GLN A 128 8.73 6.67 16.18
N PHE A 129 8.69 5.38 15.86
CA PHE A 129 8.79 4.28 16.82
C PHE A 129 10.13 3.56 16.76
N TYR A 130 11.03 3.96 15.85
CA TYR A 130 12.34 3.38 15.67
C TYR A 130 13.42 4.28 16.28
N THR A 131 14.32 3.71 17.08
CA THR A 131 15.49 4.39 17.61
C THR A 131 16.73 3.82 16.95
N TYR A 132 17.39 4.61 16.11
CA TYR A 132 18.53 4.15 15.33
C TYR A 132 19.68 3.67 16.25
N ASP A 133 20.12 4.46 17.22
CA ASP A 133 21.29 4.17 18.07
C ASP A 133 21.20 2.80 18.78
N THR A 134 20.01 2.39 19.16
CA THR A 134 19.79 1.13 19.86
C THR A 134 19.26 0.02 18.95
N ASN A 135 18.96 0.34 17.70
CA ASN A 135 18.24 -0.54 16.73
C ASN A 135 16.96 -1.15 17.32
N ARG A 136 16.16 -0.35 18.00
CA ARG A 136 14.96 -0.81 18.70
C ARG A 136 13.70 -0.10 18.25
N CYS A 137 12.60 -0.84 18.29
CA CYS A 137 11.26 -0.34 18.07
C CYS A 137 10.50 -0.25 19.40
N SER A 138 9.85 0.89 19.68
CA SER A 138 8.93 1.06 20.79
C SER A 138 7.51 0.53 20.47
N LYS A 139 7.18 0.46 19.18
CA LYS A 139 5.97 -0.15 18.59
C LYS A 139 6.37 -0.84 17.29
N VAL A 140 5.38 -1.27 16.47
CA VAL A 140 5.65 -1.81 15.14
C VAL A 140 6.44 -0.76 14.34
N CYS A 141 7.58 -1.17 13.78
CA CYS A 141 8.42 -0.33 12.91
C CYS A 141 9.08 -1.12 11.76
N GLY A 142 8.66 -2.39 11.58
CA GLY A 142 9.24 -3.27 10.55
C GLY A 142 8.93 -2.83 9.13
N HIS A 143 7.84 -2.10 8.90
CA HIS A 143 7.57 -1.56 7.58
C HIS A 143 8.53 -0.41 7.24
N TYR A 144 8.80 0.49 8.21
CA TYR A 144 9.79 1.54 8.04
C TYR A 144 11.17 0.97 7.75
N THR A 145 11.66 0.05 8.59
CA THR A 145 13.00 -0.51 8.42
C THR A 145 13.16 -1.23 7.08
N GLN A 146 12.13 -1.89 6.56
CA GLN A 146 12.14 -2.47 5.23
C GLN A 146 12.20 -1.41 4.11
N VAL A 147 11.41 -0.33 4.20
CA VAL A 147 11.45 0.77 3.23
C VAL A 147 12.85 1.37 3.12
N VAL A 148 13.55 1.54 4.25
CA VAL A 148 14.87 2.17 4.31
C VAL A 148 16.02 1.15 4.42
N TRP A 149 15.77 -0.13 4.14
CA TRP A 149 16.80 -1.15 4.15
C TRP A 149 17.79 -0.93 3.01
N ALA A 150 19.03 -0.59 3.36
CA ALA A 150 20.02 -0.11 2.40
C ALA A 150 20.26 -1.07 1.24
N THR A 151 20.39 -2.37 1.53
CA THR A 151 20.70 -3.41 0.54
C THR A 151 19.49 -3.97 -0.19
N SER A 152 18.25 -3.56 0.16
CA SER A 152 17.07 -3.86 -0.65
C SER A 152 17.00 -2.87 -1.80
N TYR A 153 17.49 -3.28 -2.99
CA TYR A 153 17.59 -2.42 -4.18
C TYR A 153 16.54 -2.70 -5.24
N LYS A 154 15.69 -3.70 -5.02
CA LYS A 154 14.56 -4.05 -5.90
C LYS A 154 13.25 -4.02 -5.13
N VAL A 155 12.21 -3.49 -5.77
CA VAL A 155 10.84 -3.48 -5.25
C VAL A 155 9.84 -3.81 -6.34
N GLY A 156 8.83 -4.57 -5.99
CA GLY A 156 7.68 -4.85 -6.84
C GLY A 156 6.40 -4.83 -6.01
N CYS A 157 5.44 -4.01 -6.40
CA CYS A 157 4.21 -3.79 -5.67
C CYS A 157 2.98 -4.16 -6.50
N ALA A 158 1.88 -4.44 -5.82
CA ALA A 158 0.57 -4.60 -6.42
C ALA A 158 -0.54 -4.24 -5.43
N VAL A 159 -1.65 -3.75 -5.94
CA VAL A 159 -2.88 -3.55 -5.18
C VAL A 159 -3.98 -4.44 -5.75
N HIS A 160 -4.87 -4.92 -4.88
CA HIS A 160 -6.04 -5.71 -5.25
C HIS A 160 -7.26 -5.27 -4.46
N PHE A 161 -8.41 -5.26 -5.13
CA PHE A 161 -9.69 -5.06 -4.46
C PHE A 161 -10.10 -6.32 -3.70
N CYS A 162 -10.41 -6.16 -2.43
CA CYS A 162 -10.90 -7.24 -1.58
C CYS A 162 -12.28 -6.89 -1.04
N PRO A 163 -13.34 -7.67 -1.34
CA PRO A 163 -14.63 -7.48 -0.71
C PRO A 163 -14.56 -7.53 0.81
N LYS A 164 -13.68 -8.40 1.34
CA LYS A 164 -13.33 -8.49 2.75
C LYS A 164 -11.86 -8.90 2.87
N VAL A 165 -11.13 -8.29 3.79
CA VAL A 165 -9.76 -8.71 4.11
C VAL A 165 -9.78 -9.55 5.38
N THR A 166 -9.35 -10.81 5.26
CA THR A 166 -9.27 -11.75 6.38
C THR A 166 -8.25 -11.26 7.41
N TYR A 167 -8.53 -11.50 8.68
CA TYR A 167 -7.80 -11.01 9.86
C TYR A 167 -7.92 -9.50 10.09
N THR A 168 -8.91 -8.85 9.47
CA THR A 168 -9.29 -7.45 9.74
C THR A 168 -10.81 -7.33 9.76
N SER A 169 -11.31 -6.15 10.20
CA SER A 169 -12.73 -5.78 10.06
C SER A 169 -13.02 -5.03 8.76
N ILE A 170 -12.02 -4.87 7.87
CA ILE A 170 -12.11 -4.00 6.68
C ILE A 170 -12.76 -4.76 5.53
N SER A 171 -13.80 -4.15 4.95
CA SER A 171 -14.48 -4.58 3.73
C SER A 171 -14.35 -3.52 2.64
N ASN A 172 -14.62 -3.89 1.39
CA ASN A 172 -14.46 -3.04 0.20
C ASN A 172 -13.08 -2.34 0.22
N ALA A 173 -12.05 -3.15 0.37
CA ALA A 173 -10.70 -2.72 0.69
C ALA A 173 -9.79 -2.69 -0.55
N ALA A 174 -8.86 -1.75 -0.57
CA ALA A 174 -7.62 -1.88 -1.31
C ALA A 174 -6.61 -2.63 -0.41
N HIS A 175 -6.10 -3.77 -0.89
CA HIS A 175 -5.04 -4.51 -0.26
C HIS A 175 -3.76 -4.36 -1.07
N PHE A 176 -2.80 -3.61 -0.52
CA PHE A 176 -1.56 -3.23 -1.19
C PHE A 176 -0.38 -4.00 -0.58
N VAL A 177 0.40 -4.63 -1.44
CA VAL A 177 1.55 -5.47 -1.08
C VAL A 177 2.75 -4.99 -1.86
N CYS A 178 3.89 -4.79 -1.20
CA CYS A 178 5.19 -4.60 -1.83
C CYS A 178 6.14 -5.71 -1.39
N ASN A 179 6.81 -6.35 -2.35
CA ASN A 179 7.90 -7.29 -2.08
C ASN A 179 9.25 -6.63 -2.41
N TYR A 180 10.27 -7.00 -1.66
CA TYR A 180 11.61 -6.40 -1.72
C TYR A 180 12.68 -7.45 -1.96
N GLY A 181 13.67 -7.10 -2.74
CA GLY A 181 14.81 -7.95 -3.07
C GLY A 181 16.16 -7.20 -3.01
N PRO A 182 17.14 -7.74 -2.30
CA PRO A 182 17.06 -8.74 -1.22
C PRO A 182 16.15 -8.33 -0.07
N PRO A 183 15.73 -9.28 0.81
CA PRO A 183 14.93 -8.93 1.99
C PRO A 183 15.70 -8.09 2.99
N GLY A 184 14.98 -7.30 3.78
CA GLY A 184 15.50 -6.59 4.93
C GLY A 184 15.09 -7.22 6.26
N ASN A 185 15.07 -6.40 7.29
CA ASN A 185 14.60 -6.71 8.64
C ASN A 185 15.36 -7.85 9.33
N TYR A 186 16.66 -7.94 9.07
CA TYR A 186 17.59 -8.73 9.87
C TYR A 186 17.87 -8.02 11.22
N PRO A 187 18.39 -8.72 12.25
CA PRO A 187 18.66 -8.14 13.57
C PRO A 187 19.91 -7.24 13.56
N VAL A 188 20.01 -6.35 12.59
CA VAL A 188 21.06 -5.35 12.41
C VAL A 188 20.44 -4.02 11.99
N HIS A 189 21.20 -2.93 11.99
CA HIS A 189 20.72 -1.64 11.49
C HIS A 189 20.30 -1.70 10.02
N PRO A 190 19.24 -1.01 9.60
CA PRO A 190 18.74 -1.04 8.23
C PRO A 190 19.72 -0.41 7.22
N TYR A 191 20.62 0.46 7.68
CA TYR A 191 21.66 1.10 6.89
C TYR A 191 22.84 1.49 7.78
N LYS A 192 23.98 1.82 7.16
CA LYS A 192 25.13 2.42 7.85
C LYS A 192 25.02 3.93 7.84
N THR A 193 25.39 4.56 8.95
CA THR A 193 25.49 6.03 9.04
C THR A 193 26.79 6.54 8.43
N GLY A 194 26.73 7.74 7.87
CA GLY A 194 27.88 8.43 7.27
C GLY A 194 27.45 9.46 6.25
N GLU A 195 28.42 10.04 5.57
CA GLU A 195 28.16 10.94 4.45
C GLU A 195 27.30 10.22 3.38
N ALA A 196 26.26 10.90 2.91
CA ALA A 196 25.27 10.31 2.02
C ALA A 196 25.94 9.66 0.79
N CYS A 197 25.67 8.36 0.61
CA CYS A 197 26.16 7.55 -0.50
C CYS A 197 27.70 7.44 -0.62
N SER A 198 28.44 7.67 0.45
CA SER A 198 29.92 7.52 0.43
C SER A 198 30.37 6.07 0.27
N GLU A 199 29.47 5.09 0.51
CA GLU A 199 29.70 3.65 0.36
C GLU A 199 28.71 2.98 -0.61
N CYS A 200 28.07 3.77 -1.50
CA CYS A 200 27.13 3.19 -2.50
C CYS A 200 27.84 2.40 -3.63
#